data_4f29c22c2d9625ffa1bed3826c6fa303
#
_entry.id   4f29c22c2d9625ffa1bed3826c6fa303
#
_cell.length_a   1.000
_cell.length_b   1.000
_cell.length_c   1.000
_cell.angle_alpha   90.00
_cell.angle_beta   90.00
_cell.angle_gamma   90.00
#
_symmetry.space_group_name_H-M   'P 1'
#
loop_
_entity.id
_entity.type
_entity.pdbx_description
1 polymer ?
#
loop_
_entity_poly.entity_id
_entity_poly.type
_entity_poly.pdbx_seq_one_letter_code
_entity_poly.pdbx_strand_id
1 'polypeptide(L)'
;MMQAVESRDRGRGSVRRRVIAVLALTGAVLAWAAQPASSLTGTATITAGSLGFVSAPGNVSFAATLNGTDQTITQTQPIDVSDATGSGTGWNLTATSTTFTAGAKTLSTSATTLTGAPTDACDAGSTCTLATNAITYPYTLPAGATAPTATKLFNAAANTGLGNQTITPSWKLSVPASTQAGTYTSTWTLSLVSGP
;
A
#
# COMPACT_ATOMS: atom_id res chain seq x y z
N MET A 1 48.40 19.83 46.04
CA MET A 1 49.66 19.84 46.79
C MET A 1 50.68 20.64 46.03
N MET A 2 50.93 21.78 46.63
CA MET A 2 52.22 22.51 46.75
C MET A 2 52.81 23.10 45.46
N GLN A 3 52.70 24.37 45.34
CA GLN A 3 53.46 25.57 45.81
C GLN A 3 54.57 25.88 44.81
N ALA A 4 54.44 26.99 44.11
CA ALA A 4 54.93 28.33 44.38
C ALA A 4 56.41 28.42 44.75
N VAL A 5 57.19 29.12 43.96
CA VAL A 5 58.25 30.04 44.46
C VAL A 5 58.51 31.15 43.47
N GLU A 6 58.37 32.31 43.97
CA GLU A 6 58.69 33.66 43.47
C GLU A 6 60.18 33.94 43.53
N SER A 7 60.71 34.67 42.58
CA SER A 7 61.96 35.42 42.79
C SER A 7 61.99 36.70 41.96
N ARG A 8 61.95 37.78 42.68
CA ARG A 8 62.24 39.16 42.20
C ARG A 8 63.78 39.29 42.00
N ASP A 9 64.15 39.96 40.96
CA ASP A 9 65.32 40.84 41.08
C ASP A 9 65.19 42.12 40.28
N ARG A 10 65.65 43.25 40.95
CA ARG A 10 65.65 44.64 40.50
C ARG A 10 67.05 45.01 39.98
N GLY A 11 67.08 45.73 38.92
CA GLY A 11 68.37 46.39 38.60
C GLY A 11 68.33 47.28 37.36
N ARG A 12 68.09 48.58 37.60
CA ARG A 12 68.69 49.79 36.99
C ARG A 12 69.05 49.82 35.50
N GLY A 13 68.31 50.58 34.72
CA GLY A 13 68.73 51.86 34.20
C GLY A 13 69.75 51.90 33.07
N SER A 14 69.29 52.13 31.83
CA SER A 14 70.04 53.07 30.93
C SER A 14 69.11 53.59 29.83
N VAL A 15 69.02 54.85 29.73
CA VAL A 15 68.30 55.64 28.72
C VAL A 15 69.01 55.43 27.37
N ARG A 16 68.38 54.74 26.43
CA ARG A 16 68.79 54.80 25.02
C ARG A 16 67.60 55.17 24.16
N ARG A 17 67.81 56.15 23.32
CA ARG A 17 66.90 56.81 22.39
C ARG A 17 66.17 55.75 21.58
N ARG A 18 64.83 55.71 21.62
CA ARG A 18 63.99 54.90 20.79
C ARG A 18 63.79 55.59 19.45
N VAL A 19 64.42 55.07 18.42
CA VAL A 19 64.02 55.34 17.05
C VAL A 19 62.70 54.56 16.84
N ILE A 20 61.64 55.30 16.65
CA ILE A 20 60.32 54.63 16.30
C ILE A 20 60.35 54.34 14.81
N ALA A 21 60.62 53.08 14.44
CA ALA A 21 60.35 52.59 13.12
C ALA A 21 58.84 52.32 13.01
N VAL A 22 58.17 53.17 12.28
CA VAL A 22 56.77 52.90 11.91
C VAL A 22 56.75 51.84 10.84
N LEU A 23 56.45 50.64 11.24
CA LEU A 23 56.18 49.53 10.29
C LEU A 23 54.74 49.71 9.78
N ALA A 24 54.63 50.19 8.55
CA ALA A 24 53.35 50.17 7.85
C ALA A 24 52.96 48.72 7.55
N LEU A 25 52.04 48.17 8.34
CA LEU A 25 51.42 46.86 8.04
C LEU A 25 50.41 47.10 6.92
N THR A 26 50.81 46.85 5.66
CA THR A 26 49.87 46.72 4.54
C THR A 26 49.12 45.43 4.71
N GLY A 27 47.89 45.48 5.25
CA GLY A 27 46.99 44.31 5.33
C GLY A 27 46.58 43.90 3.92
N ALA A 28 47.12 42.78 3.45
CA ALA A 28 46.60 42.10 2.26
C ALA A 28 45.23 41.55 2.62
N VAL A 29 44.17 42.21 2.17
CA VAL A 29 42.81 41.66 2.19
C VAL A 29 42.78 40.52 1.15
N LEU A 30 42.90 39.29 1.60
CA LEU A 30 42.59 38.13 0.79
C LEU A 30 41.08 38.15 0.47
N ALA A 31 40.73 38.70 -0.68
CA ALA A 31 39.38 38.55 -1.22
C ALA A 31 39.19 37.08 -1.59
N TRP A 32 38.42 36.34 -0.79
CA TRP A 32 37.93 35.02 -1.17
C TRP A 32 36.95 35.23 -2.31
N ALA A 33 37.39 34.98 -3.53
CA ALA A 33 36.52 34.92 -4.69
C ALA A 33 35.52 33.78 -4.47
N ALA A 34 34.23 34.12 -4.30
CA ALA A 34 33.18 33.13 -4.27
C ALA A 34 33.21 32.35 -5.61
N GLN A 35 33.47 31.07 -5.50
CA GLN A 35 33.42 30.18 -6.69
C GLN A 35 31.97 30.20 -7.22
N PRO A 36 31.77 30.35 -8.54
CA PRO A 36 30.43 30.29 -9.10
C PRO A 36 29.83 28.91 -8.81
N ALA A 37 28.62 28.89 -8.29
CA ALA A 37 27.87 27.65 -8.08
C ALA A 37 27.62 26.98 -9.43
N SER A 38 28.10 25.75 -9.62
CA SER A 38 27.78 24.94 -10.78
C SER A 38 26.47 24.23 -10.57
N SER A 39 25.47 24.45 -11.44
CA SER A 39 24.24 23.67 -11.46
C SER A 39 24.47 22.36 -12.20
N LEU A 40 24.10 21.25 -11.55
CA LEU A 40 24.12 19.91 -12.15
C LEU A 40 22.69 19.38 -12.24
N THR A 41 22.30 18.85 -13.39
CA THR A 41 20.98 18.24 -13.59
C THR A 41 21.08 16.73 -13.36
N GLY A 42 20.31 16.21 -12.39
CA GLY A 42 20.09 14.77 -12.22
C GLY A 42 18.84 14.38 -13.03
N THR A 43 18.90 13.25 -13.73
CA THR A 43 17.76 12.67 -14.45
C THR A 43 17.49 11.27 -13.95
N ALA A 44 16.20 10.94 -13.66
CA ALA A 44 15.75 9.60 -13.35
C ALA A 44 14.65 9.20 -14.34
N THR A 45 14.78 8.02 -14.95
CA THR A 45 13.75 7.44 -15.82
C THR A 45 13.02 6.35 -15.05
N ILE A 46 11.69 6.48 -14.93
CA ILE A 46 10.81 5.51 -14.25
C ILE A 46 9.92 4.89 -15.32
N THR A 47 10.02 3.57 -15.47
CA THR A 47 9.25 2.81 -16.47
C THR A 47 8.02 2.21 -15.80
N ALA A 48 6.87 2.30 -16.47
CA ALA A 48 5.62 1.70 -16.00
C ALA A 48 5.70 0.17 -15.98
N GLY A 49 5.13 -0.43 -14.92
CA GLY A 49 4.83 -1.84 -14.82
C GLY A 49 3.39 -2.14 -15.26
N SER A 50 2.75 -3.14 -14.66
CA SER A 50 1.40 -3.59 -15.00
C SER A 50 0.45 -3.59 -13.80
N LEU A 51 -0.86 -3.58 -14.07
CA LEU A 51 -1.91 -3.94 -13.12
C LEU A 51 -2.14 -5.45 -13.21
N GLY A 52 -2.19 -6.14 -12.08
CA GLY A 52 -2.43 -7.58 -12.04
C GLY A 52 -2.59 -8.15 -10.64
N PHE A 53 -2.96 -9.41 -10.56
CA PHE A 53 -2.85 -10.17 -9.33
C PHE A 53 -1.38 -10.56 -9.11
N VAL A 54 -0.88 -10.38 -7.90
CA VAL A 54 0.48 -10.82 -7.51
C VAL A 54 0.53 -12.36 -7.51
N SER A 55 -0.55 -12.98 -7.02
CA SER A 55 -0.78 -14.41 -7.09
C SER A 55 -2.23 -14.70 -7.48
N ALA A 56 -2.49 -15.87 -8.06
CA ALA A 56 -3.88 -16.28 -8.35
C ALA A 56 -4.70 -16.30 -7.05
N PRO A 57 -5.89 -15.66 -7.01
CA PRO A 57 -6.75 -15.72 -5.84
C PRO A 57 -7.06 -17.15 -5.41
N GLY A 58 -6.93 -17.42 -4.10
CA GLY A 58 -7.18 -18.74 -3.54
C GLY A 58 -8.66 -19.14 -3.56
N ASN A 59 -8.93 -20.45 -3.52
CA ASN A 59 -10.28 -20.95 -3.40
C ASN A 59 -10.91 -20.58 -2.06
N VAL A 60 -12.24 -20.40 -2.06
CA VAL A 60 -13.05 -20.20 -0.85
C VAL A 60 -13.82 -21.48 -0.56
N SER A 61 -13.71 -22.00 0.66
CA SER A 61 -14.40 -23.23 1.10
C SER A 61 -15.34 -22.91 2.25
N PHE A 62 -16.61 -23.26 2.10
CA PHE A 62 -17.65 -23.12 3.11
C PHE A 62 -18.02 -24.51 3.63
N ALA A 63 -18.16 -24.65 4.96
CA ALA A 63 -18.60 -25.88 5.59
C ALA A 63 -19.77 -25.59 6.52
N ALA A 64 -20.83 -26.37 6.39
CA ALA A 64 -22.02 -26.31 7.23
C ALA A 64 -22.49 -27.72 7.63
N THR A 65 -23.00 -27.87 8.83
CA THR A 65 -23.74 -29.05 9.27
C THR A 65 -25.20 -28.66 9.47
N LEU A 66 -26.10 -29.26 8.70
CA LEU A 66 -27.54 -28.97 8.77
C LEU A 66 -28.08 -29.30 10.15
N ASN A 67 -28.80 -28.38 10.75
CA ASN A 67 -29.40 -28.51 12.08
C ASN A 67 -30.91 -28.17 12.11
N GLY A 68 -31.53 -28.07 10.92
CA GLY A 68 -32.95 -27.73 10.78
C GLY A 68 -33.26 -26.23 10.85
N THR A 69 -32.26 -25.36 10.91
CA THR A 69 -32.40 -23.91 10.84
C THR A 69 -31.59 -23.32 9.69
N ASP A 70 -31.94 -22.12 9.22
CA ASP A 70 -31.16 -21.40 8.23
C ASP A 70 -29.76 -21.08 8.81
N GLN A 71 -28.74 -21.30 8.02
CA GLN A 71 -27.35 -21.07 8.43
C GLN A 71 -26.67 -20.04 7.55
N THR A 72 -25.67 -19.42 8.14
CA THR A 72 -24.77 -18.47 7.47
C THR A 72 -23.35 -18.83 7.80
N ILE A 73 -22.54 -19.04 6.77
CA ILE A 73 -21.10 -19.33 6.89
C ILE A 73 -20.33 -18.17 6.32
N THR A 74 -19.31 -17.73 7.05
CA THR A 74 -18.43 -16.63 6.62
C THR A 74 -17.02 -17.15 6.38
N GLN A 75 -16.40 -16.72 5.27
CA GLN A 75 -15.01 -17.04 4.92
C GLN A 75 -14.32 -15.80 4.35
N THR A 76 -13.06 -15.59 4.73
CA THR A 76 -12.21 -14.54 4.17
C THR A 76 -11.41 -15.06 2.99
N GLN A 77 -11.11 -14.18 2.02
CA GLN A 77 -10.31 -14.49 0.85
C GLN A 77 -9.32 -13.38 0.59
N PRO A 78 -8.06 -13.50 1.02
CA PRO A 78 -7.03 -12.53 0.64
C PRO A 78 -6.81 -12.55 -0.88
N ILE A 79 -6.75 -11.38 -1.50
CA ILE A 79 -6.55 -11.15 -2.93
C ILE A 79 -5.42 -10.14 -3.07
N ASP A 80 -4.26 -10.60 -3.53
CA ASP A 80 -3.07 -9.77 -3.68
C ASP A 80 -3.11 -9.04 -5.03
N VAL A 81 -3.12 -7.73 -4.99
CA VAL A 81 -3.20 -6.84 -6.16
C VAL A 81 -1.95 -6.00 -6.26
N SER A 82 -1.40 -5.89 -7.46
CA SER A 82 -0.32 -4.97 -7.78
C SER A 82 -0.77 -3.96 -8.82
N ASP A 83 -0.75 -2.68 -8.49
CA ASP A 83 -0.78 -1.60 -9.47
C ASP A 83 0.60 -0.95 -9.56
N ALA A 84 1.40 -1.44 -10.50
CA ALA A 84 2.71 -0.90 -10.83
C ALA A 84 2.68 -0.01 -12.09
N THR A 85 1.49 0.36 -12.57
CA THR A 85 1.36 1.14 -13.83
C THR A 85 1.90 2.55 -13.70
N GLY A 86 1.89 3.12 -12.49
CA GLY A 86 2.25 4.52 -12.27
C GLY A 86 1.31 5.52 -12.96
N SER A 87 0.18 5.06 -13.52
CA SER A 87 -0.76 5.89 -14.29
C SER A 87 -1.68 6.73 -13.39
N GLY A 88 -1.96 6.24 -12.17
CA GLY A 88 -2.93 6.86 -11.26
C GLY A 88 -4.38 6.82 -11.76
N THR A 89 -4.71 5.99 -12.74
CA THR A 89 -6.09 5.89 -13.27
C THR A 89 -7.05 5.20 -12.31
N GLY A 90 -6.53 4.49 -11.29
CA GLY A 90 -7.32 3.59 -10.45
C GLY A 90 -7.65 2.28 -11.15
N TRP A 91 -8.41 1.42 -10.49
CA TRP A 91 -8.80 0.11 -11.01
C TRP A 91 -10.06 -0.43 -10.33
N ASN A 92 -10.65 -1.47 -10.93
CA ASN A 92 -11.77 -2.21 -10.38
C ASN A 92 -11.42 -3.69 -10.24
N LEU A 93 -11.79 -4.26 -9.09
CA LEU A 93 -11.90 -5.71 -8.92
C LEU A 93 -13.35 -6.09 -9.20
N THR A 94 -13.55 -6.91 -10.24
CA THR A 94 -14.86 -7.39 -10.66
C THR A 94 -15.00 -8.86 -10.35
N ALA A 95 -16.23 -9.33 -10.09
CA ALA A 95 -16.51 -10.73 -9.81
C ALA A 95 -17.81 -11.20 -10.47
N THR A 96 -17.83 -12.49 -10.82
CA THR A 96 -19.00 -13.25 -11.22
C THR A 96 -18.81 -14.71 -10.85
N SER A 97 -19.89 -15.50 -10.83
CA SER A 97 -19.83 -16.91 -10.48
C SER A 97 -20.89 -17.75 -11.21
N THR A 98 -20.70 -19.07 -11.21
CA THR A 98 -21.81 -19.99 -11.42
C THR A 98 -22.58 -20.19 -10.12
N THR A 99 -23.86 -20.59 -10.21
CA THR A 99 -24.65 -21.00 -9.05
C THR A 99 -23.98 -22.18 -8.35
N PHE A 100 -24.00 -22.25 -7.04
CA PHE A 100 -23.60 -23.42 -6.28
C PHE A 100 -24.50 -24.62 -6.59
N THR A 101 -23.94 -25.73 -7.13
CA THR A 101 -24.68 -26.91 -7.55
C THR A 101 -24.08 -28.19 -6.99
N ALA A 102 -24.94 -29.19 -6.70
CA ALA A 102 -24.59 -30.54 -6.31
C ALA A 102 -25.49 -31.53 -7.10
N GLY A 103 -25.09 -31.87 -8.33
CA GLY A 103 -25.96 -32.54 -9.28
C GLY A 103 -27.16 -31.68 -9.67
N ALA A 104 -28.38 -32.15 -9.46
CA ALA A 104 -29.59 -31.36 -9.71
C ALA A 104 -29.96 -30.39 -8.61
N LYS A 105 -29.24 -30.38 -7.46
CA LYS A 105 -29.50 -29.52 -6.33
C LYS A 105 -28.77 -28.18 -6.52
N THR A 106 -29.42 -27.08 -6.18
CA THR A 106 -28.86 -25.74 -6.32
C THR A 106 -29.10 -24.90 -5.07
N LEU A 107 -28.17 -23.98 -4.73
CA LEU A 107 -28.44 -22.87 -3.82
C LEU A 107 -29.02 -21.69 -4.59
N SER A 108 -29.49 -20.69 -3.87
CA SER A 108 -29.96 -19.45 -4.49
C SER A 108 -28.84 -18.76 -5.27
N THR A 109 -29.16 -18.09 -6.37
CA THR A 109 -28.25 -17.21 -7.10
C THR A 109 -27.81 -16.00 -6.27
N SER A 110 -28.49 -15.70 -5.18
CA SER A 110 -28.14 -14.65 -4.20
C SER A 110 -27.56 -15.21 -2.91
N ALA A 111 -27.16 -16.50 -2.87
CA ALA A 111 -26.65 -17.13 -1.65
C ALA A 111 -25.34 -16.51 -1.15
N THR A 112 -24.51 -15.97 -2.05
CA THR A 112 -23.19 -15.44 -1.71
C THR A 112 -23.19 -13.91 -1.69
N THR A 113 -22.82 -13.33 -0.56
CA THR A 113 -22.80 -11.87 -0.36
C THR A 113 -21.56 -11.40 0.38
N LEU A 114 -21.23 -10.11 0.24
CA LEU A 114 -20.39 -9.35 1.17
C LEU A 114 -21.28 -8.41 1.95
N THR A 115 -21.25 -8.48 3.26
CA THR A 115 -22.08 -7.61 4.12
C THR A 115 -21.47 -6.23 4.33
N GLY A 116 -20.18 -6.09 4.12
CA GLY A 116 -19.40 -4.84 4.24
C GLY A 116 -18.26 -4.78 3.24
N ALA A 117 -17.61 -3.63 3.19
CA ALA A 117 -16.45 -3.41 2.36
C ALA A 117 -15.33 -4.39 2.71
N PRO A 118 -14.62 -4.97 1.73
CA PRO A 118 -13.35 -5.64 1.96
C PRO A 118 -12.37 -4.74 2.68
N THR A 119 -11.53 -5.32 3.54
CA THR A 119 -10.38 -4.59 4.10
C THR A 119 -9.28 -4.49 3.06
N ASP A 120 -8.48 -3.41 3.14
CA ASP A 120 -7.36 -3.13 2.27
C ASP A 120 -6.13 -2.83 3.12
N ALA A 121 -4.99 -3.41 2.79
CA ALA A 121 -3.72 -3.22 3.48
C ALA A 121 -2.54 -3.29 2.51
N CYS A 122 -1.52 -2.44 2.71
CA CYS A 122 -0.27 -2.57 1.96
C CYS A 122 0.44 -3.86 2.32
N ASP A 123 1.02 -4.53 1.34
CA ASP A 123 1.83 -5.71 1.56
C ASP A 123 3.11 -5.38 2.32
N ALA A 124 3.62 -6.34 3.07
CA ALA A 124 4.86 -6.17 3.81
C ALA A 124 6.03 -5.81 2.86
N GLY A 125 6.75 -4.74 3.18
CA GLY A 125 7.85 -4.24 2.37
C GLY A 125 7.44 -3.39 1.16
N SER A 126 6.14 -3.17 0.95
CA SER A 126 5.61 -2.26 -0.07
C SER A 126 5.19 -0.92 0.55
N THR A 127 5.58 0.18 -0.09
CA THR A 127 4.94 1.48 0.17
C THR A 127 3.81 1.63 -0.85
N CYS A 128 2.57 1.49 -0.40
CA CYS A 128 1.41 1.61 -1.27
C CYS A 128 0.57 2.85 -0.93
N THR A 129 -0.29 3.26 -1.85
CA THR A 129 -1.39 4.19 -1.59
C THR A 129 -2.67 3.36 -1.54
N LEU A 130 -3.27 3.19 -0.35
CA LEU A 130 -4.47 2.38 -0.18
C LEU A 130 -5.60 2.81 -1.12
N ALA A 131 -6.40 1.83 -1.55
CA ALA A 131 -7.51 2.08 -2.44
C ALA A 131 -8.64 2.87 -1.75
N THR A 132 -9.18 3.87 -2.43
CA THR A 132 -10.42 4.54 -2.01
C THR A 132 -11.57 3.86 -2.73
N ASN A 133 -12.34 3.07 -1.97
CA ASN A 133 -13.43 2.26 -2.48
C ASN A 133 -14.77 3.00 -2.40
N ALA A 134 -15.48 3.10 -3.51
CA ALA A 134 -16.80 3.75 -3.62
C ALA A 134 -17.96 2.75 -3.82
N ILE A 135 -17.68 1.43 -3.77
CA ILE A 135 -18.72 0.41 -3.92
C ILE A 135 -19.63 0.39 -2.70
N THR A 136 -20.93 0.34 -2.95
CA THR A 136 -21.95 0.23 -1.89
C THR A 136 -22.15 -1.23 -1.49
N TYR A 137 -22.27 -1.47 -0.18
CA TYR A 137 -22.58 -2.77 0.41
C TYR A 137 -23.92 -2.78 1.13
N PRO A 138 -24.60 -3.93 1.27
CA PRO A 138 -24.13 -5.28 0.90
C PRO A 138 -24.00 -5.47 -0.61
N TYR A 139 -22.99 -6.25 -1.01
CA TYR A 139 -22.77 -6.67 -2.39
C TYR A 139 -23.19 -8.14 -2.55
N THR A 140 -23.97 -8.46 -3.57
CA THR A 140 -24.32 -9.85 -3.93
C THR A 140 -23.44 -10.28 -5.10
N LEU A 141 -22.72 -11.40 -4.94
CA LEU A 141 -21.94 -11.98 -6.03
C LEU A 141 -22.90 -12.46 -7.14
N PRO A 142 -22.81 -11.92 -8.37
CA PRO A 142 -23.66 -12.37 -9.46
C PRO A 142 -23.44 -13.86 -9.74
N ALA A 143 -24.53 -14.64 -9.75
CA ALA A 143 -24.47 -16.07 -9.98
C ALA A 143 -25.59 -16.53 -10.91
N GLY A 144 -25.32 -17.54 -11.74
CA GLY A 144 -26.30 -18.15 -12.66
C GLY A 144 -25.83 -19.54 -13.09
N ALA A 145 -26.68 -20.27 -13.81
CA ALA A 145 -26.29 -21.57 -14.43
C ALA A 145 -25.06 -21.37 -15.35
N THR A 146 -25.06 -20.28 -16.10
CA THR A 146 -23.87 -19.70 -16.74
C THR A 146 -23.53 -18.43 -15.99
N ALA A 147 -22.25 -18.17 -15.72
CA ALA A 147 -21.83 -16.98 -15.01
C ALA A 147 -22.34 -15.72 -15.72
N PRO A 148 -23.10 -14.84 -15.05
CA PRO A 148 -23.58 -13.60 -15.64
C PRO A 148 -22.46 -12.58 -15.80
N THR A 149 -22.79 -11.39 -16.32
CA THR A 149 -21.82 -10.27 -16.42
C THR A 149 -21.24 -9.97 -15.05
N ALA A 150 -19.90 -9.88 -14.98
CA ALA A 150 -19.19 -9.53 -13.76
C ALA A 150 -19.55 -8.11 -13.31
N THR A 151 -19.66 -7.91 -12.03
CA THR A 151 -19.92 -6.59 -11.42
C THR A 151 -18.74 -6.18 -10.53
N LYS A 152 -18.62 -4.87 -10.28
CA LYS A 152 -17.57 -4.32 -9.40
C LYS A 152 -17.85 -4.73 -7.96
N LEU A 153 -16.90 -5.45 -7.36
CA LEU A 153 -16.97 -5.81 -5.94
C LEU A 153 -16.14 -4.88 -5.06
N PHE A 154 -15.11 -4.23 -5.65
CA PHE A 154 -14.22 -3.29 -4.98
C PHE A 154 -13.59 -2.38 -6.04
N ASN A 155 -13.21 -1.15 -5.69
CA ASN A 155 -12.47 -0.29 -6.61
C ASN A 155 -11.44 0.58 -5.89
N ALA A 156 -10.44 1.02 -6.65
CA ALA A 156 -9.55 2.10 -6.29
C ALA A 156 -9.92 3.33 -7.13
N ALA A 157 -10.26 4.43 -6.50
CA ALA A 157 -10.46 5.71 -7.16
C ALA A 157 -9.14 6.19 -7.82
N ALA A 158 -9.24 7.16 -8.73
CA ALA A 158 -8.06 7.76 -9.36
C ALA A 158 -7.05 8.27 -8.30
N ASN A 159 -5.78 8.06 -8.55
CA ASN A 159 -4.63 8.35 -7.65
C ASN A 159 -4.62 7.55 -6.33
N THR A 160 -5.36 6.47 -6.25
CA THR A 160 -5.35 5.53 -5.12
C THR A 160 -5.14 4.11 -5.61
N GLY A 161 -4.90 3.16 -4.71
CA GLY A 161 -4.68 1.76 -5.06
C GLY A 161 -3.33 1.48 -5.75
N LEU A 162 -2.32 2.36 -5.60
CA LEU A 162 -1.00 2.21 -6.20
C LEU A 162 -0.09 1.33 -5.33
N GLY A 163 0.73 0.49 -5.97
CA GLY A 163 1.66 -0.44 -5.32
C GLY A 163 1.01 -1.79 -5.02
N ASN A 164 1.68 -2.61 -4.19
CA ASN A 164 1.18 -3.93 -3.81
C ASN A 164 0.34 -3.83 -2.55
N GLN A 165 -0.86 -4.40 -2.60
CA GLN A 165 -1.82 -4.38 -1.50
C GLN A 165 -2.71 -5.62 -1.51
N THR A 166 -3.13 -6.05 -0.33
CA THR A 166 -4.03 -7.18 -0.15
C THR A 166 -5.44 -6.70 0.16
N ILE A 167 -6.38 -7.03 -0.72
CA ILE A 167 -7.81 -6.81 -0.55
C ILE A 167 -8.41 -8.08 0.05
N THR A 168 -9.09 -7.97 1.21
CA THR A 168 -9.63 -9.14 1.91
C THR A 168 -11.15 -9.02 2.05
N PRO A 169 -11.94 -9.54 1.08
CA PRO A 169 -13.37 -9.71 1.22
C PRO A 169 -13.72 -10.77 2.27
N SER A 170 -14.80 -10.53 3.02
CA SER A 170 -15.43 -11.48 3.93
C SER A 170 -16.72 -12.01 3.31
N TRP A 171 -16.62 -13.13 2.63
CA TRP A 171 -17.74 -13.78 1.93
C TRP A 171 -18.66 -14.44 2.92
N LYS A 172 -19.95 -14.23 2.73
CA LYS A 172 -21.05 -14.86 3.47
C LYS A 172 -21.83 -15.76 2.54
N LEU A 173 -21.97 -17.05 2.89
CA LEU A 173 -22.85 -18.00 2.21
C LEU A 173 -24.07 -18.26 3.07
N SER A 174 -25.27 -18.07 2.50
CA SER A 174 -26.55 -18.41 3.11
C SER A 174 -26.99 -19.81 2.69
N VAL A 175 -27.28 -20.68 3.67
CA VAL A 175 -27.72 -22.06 3.49
C VAL A 175 -29.08 -22.23 4.17
N PRO A 176 -30.20 -22.28 3.42
CA PRO A 176 -31.52 -22.50 3.99
C PRO A 176 -31.64 -23.85 4.72
N ALA A 177 -32.49 -23.90 5.74
CA ALA A 177 -32.76 -25.12 6.52
C ALA A 177 -33.21 -26.31 5.66
N SER A 178 -33.90 -26.02 4.53
CA SER A 178 -34.39 -27.02 3.59
C SER A 178 -33.33 -27.52 2.60
N THR A 179 -32.07 -27.05 2.70
CA THR A 179 -30.99 -27.46 1.82
C THR A 179 -30.73 -28.97 1.97
N GLN A 180 -30.62 -29.70 0.87
CA GLN A 180 -30.25 -31.11 0.89
C GLN A 180 -28.72 -31.24 1.06
N ALA A 181 -28.28 -32.23 1.84
CA ALA A 181 -26.86 -32.50 2.01
C ALA A 181 -26.17 -32.85 0.67
N GLY A 182 -24.93 -32.41 0.51
CA GLY A 182 -24.11 -32.64 -0.69
C GLY A 182 -22.92 -31.70 -0.74
N THR A 183 -22.00 -32.00 -1.67
CA THR A 183 -20.88 -31.07 -1.99
C THR A 183 -21.32 -30.15 -3.12
N TYR A 184 -21.57 -28.92 -2.78
CA TYR A 184 -21.94 -27.87 -3.74
C TYR A 184 -20.69 -27.17 -4.27
N THR A 185 -20.58 -27.05 -5.59
CA THR A 185 -19.46 -26.38 -6.27
C THR A 185 -19.97 -25.18 -7.07
N SER A 186 -19.15 -24.15 -7.16
CA SER A 186 -19.35 -22.94 -7.96
C SER A 186 -18.01 -22.50 -8.53
N THR A 187 -17.97 -22.07 -9.77
CA THR A 187 -16.79 -21.47 -10.39
C THR A 187 -16.90 -19.97 -10.28
N TRP A 188 -15.89 -19.33 -9.69
CA TRP A 188 -15.80 -17.88 -9.52
C TRP A 188 -14.75 -17.31 -10.46
N THR A 189 -15.08 -16.18 -11.06
CA THR A 189 -14.14 -15.43 -11.91
C THR A 189 -13.97 -14.04 -11.30
N LEU A 190 -12.72 -13.72 -10.94
CA LEU A 190 -12.31 -12.40 -10.51
C LEU A 190 -11.42 -11.78 -11.59
N SER A 191 -11.58 -10.51 -11.84
CA SER A 191 -10.78 -9.78 -12.83
C SER A 191 -10.45 -8.38 -12.35
N LEU A 192 -9.24 -7.92 -12.68
CA LEU A 192 -8.80 -6.54 -12.50
C LEU A 192 -8.97 -5.79 -13.82
N VAL A 193 -9.56 -4.60 -13.72
CA VAL A 193 -9.80 -3.72 -14.87
C VAL A 193 -9.30 -2.33 -14.51
N SER A 194 -8.49 -1.72 -15.39
CA SER A 194 -7.99 -0.35 -15.22
C SER A 194 -9.14 0.67 -15.28
N GLY A 195 -9.03 1.72 -14.48
CA GLY A 195 -10.03 2.79 -14.33
C GLY A 195 -11.05 2.50 -13.22
N PRO A 196 -11.59 3.53 -12.53
CA PRO A 196 -12.51 3.38 -11.42
C PRO A 196 -13.93 2.97 -11.83
#